data_2b949a1349c2431b89680475aaa0f2b6
#
_entry.id   2b949a1349c2431b89680475aaa0f2b6
#
_cell.length_a   1.000
_cell.length_b   1.000
_cell.length_c   1.000
_cell.angle_alpha   90.00
_cell.angle_beta   90.00
_cell.angle_gamma   90.00
#
_symmetry.space_group_name_H-M   'P 1'
#
loop_
_entity.id
_entity.type
_entity.pdbx_description
1 polymer ?
#
loop_
_entity_poly.entity_id
_entity_poly.type
_entity_poly.pdbx_seq_one_letter_code
_entity_poly.pdbx_strand_id
1 'polypeptide(L)'
;SLSRKVLNILFVVAIGALGSAGTASAQKFSVTSADIHPGRTIAAAHVFSGMGCTGSNISPALEWHGAPVKTKSYAITVYDPDAPTGSGWWHWVVYNIPATVTKLPAGAGDGSKHLLPQGAVQGNTDFGTAGYGGPCPPTGDKPHHYHFTVFALDTDKLDIPVSATAAYVGFNLHAHTLAKAEIVALYGR
;
A
#
# COMPACT_ATOMS: atom_id res chain seq x y z
N SER A 1 22.81 76.90 44.80
CA SER A 1 22.21 76.58 43.49
C SER A 1 22.38 75.05 43.23
N LEU A 2 21.29 74.29 43.51
CA LEU A 2 21.25 72.80 43.26
C LEU A 2 20.82 72.55 41.83
N SER A 3 21.70 71.89 41.06
CA SER A 3 21.41 71.41 39.74
C SER A 3 20.80 70.01 39.84
N ARG A 4 19.54 69.86 39.42
CA ARG A 4 18.86 68.54 39.31
C ARG A 4 19.27 67.92 38.00
N LYS A 5 19.98 66.79 38.07
CA LYS A 5 20.18 65.89 36.92
C LYS A 5 18.97 65.01 36.78
N VAL A 6 18.28 65.11 35.64
CA VAL A 6 17.19 64.23 35.25
C VAL A 6 17.81 63.02 34.55
N LEU A 7 17.59 61.84 35.12
CA LEU A 7 18.06 60.58 34.56
C LEU A 7 16.94 60.01 33.67
N ASN A 8 17.12 60.07 32.34
CA ASN A 8 16.23 59.42 31.39
C ASN A 8 16.50 57.93 31.34
N ILE A 9 15.57 57.13 31.86
CA ILE A 9 15.62 55.66 31.70
C ILE A 9 14.89 55.33 30.42
N LEU A 10 15.63 54.90 29.41
CA LEU A 10 15.05 54.28 28.21
C LEU A 10 14.62 52.84 28.51
N PHE A 11 13.31 52.62 28.50
CA PHE A 11 12.76 51.26 28.46
C PHE A 11 12.85 50.72 27.05
N VAL A 12 13.76 49.75 26.82
CA VAL A 12 13.80 48.96 25.61
C VAL A 12 12.77 47.82 25.77
N VAL A 13 11.64 47.93 25.11
CA VAL A 13 10.66 46.85 25.02
C VAL A 13 11.15 45.89 23.97
N ALA A 14 11.71 44.74 24.37
CA ALA A 14 12.03 43.63 23.49
C ALA A 14 10.71 42.93 23.12
N ILE A 15 10.23 43.16 21.91
CA ILE A 15 9.13 42.39 21.31
C ILE A 15 9.70 41.03 20.90
N GLY A 16 9.50 40.05 21.77
CA GLY A 16 9.80 38.65 21.42
C GLY A 16 8.78 38.17 20.37
N ALA A 17 9.26 37.97 19.13
CA ALA A 17 8.48 37.26 18.13
C ALA A 17 8.37 35.80 18.55
N LEU A 18 7.21 35.40 19.09
CA LEU A 18 6.84 34.00 19.24
C LEU A 18 6.61 33.45 17.82
N GLY A 19 7.64 32.83 17.27
CA GLY A 19 7.49 32.02 16.07
C GLY A 19 6.57 30.85 16.39
N SER A 20 5.37 30.87 15.83
CA SER A 20 4.49 29.68 15.82
C SER A 20 5.22 28.60 15.02
N ALA A 21 5.86 27.69 15.71
CA ALA A 21 6.28 26.43 15.10
C ALA A 21 5.01 25.67 14.75
N GLY A 22 4.53 25.85 13.52
CA GLY A 22 3.47 25.03 12.96
C GLY A 22 3.97 23.59 13.00
N THR A 23 3.32 22.73 13.79
CA THR A 23 3.52 21.30 13.74
C THR A 23 3.10 20.84 12.35
N ALA A 24 4.09 20.62 11.47
CA ALA A 24 3.85 19.96 10.19
C ALA A 24 3.24 18.60 10.51
N SER A 25 1.97 18.40 10.15
CA SER A 25 1.31 17.10 10.25
C SER A 25 2.13 16.11 9.42
N ALA A 26 2.59 15.01 10.03
CA ALA A 26 3.29 13.96 9.31
C ALA A 26 2.38 13.46 8.18
N GLN A 27 2.91 13.38 6.94
CA GLN A 27 2.16 12.90 5.78
C GLN A 27 1.73 11.46 6.04
N LYS A 28 0.42 11.19 5.89
CA LYS A 28 -0.13 9.84 6.05
C LYS A 28 0.30 8.96 4.87
N PHE A 29 0.71 7.72 5.17
CA PHE A 29 0.95 6.71 4.14
C PHE A 29 -0.35 6.44 3.38
N SER A 30 -0.33 6.58 2.06
CA SER A 30 -1.50 6.45 1.19
C SER A 30 -1.17 5.72 -0.10
N VAL A 31 -2.17 5.06 -0.68
CA VAL A 31 -2.10 4.40 -1.99
C VAL A 31 -3.23 4.90 -2.87
N THR A 32 -2.92 5.12 -4.14
CA THR A 32 -3.87 5.48 -5.19
C THR A 32 -3.69 4.61 -6.41
N SER A 33 -4.68 4.59 -7.29
CA SER A 33 -4.64 3.86 -8.55
C SER A 33 -5.39 4.64 -9.62
N ALA A 34 -4.89 4.60 -10.86
CA ALA A 34 -5.64 5.06 -12.01
C ALA A 34 -6.74 4.09 -12.43
N ASP A 35 -6.68 2.84 -11.97
CA ASP A 35 -7.49 1.73 -12.48
C ASP A 35 -8.57 1.26 -11.51
N ILE A 36 -8.33 1.35 -10.21
CA ILE A 36 -9.28 0.95 -9.16
C ILE A 36 -9.49 2.09 -8.17
N HIS A 37 -10.69 2.16 -7.60
CA HIS A 37 -11.06 3.26 -6.69
C HIS A 37 -11.82 2.72 -5.47
N PRO A 38 -11.66 3.36 -4.29
CA PRO A 38 -12.33 2.94 -3.07
C PRO A 38 -13.85 2.83 -3.24
N GLY A 39 -14.41 1.68 -2.85
CA GLY A 39 -15.85 1.42 -2.89
C GLY A 39 -16.46 1.29 -4.29
N ARG A 40 -15.66 1.28 -5.34
CA ARG A 40 -16.12 1.17 -6.74
C ARG A 40 -15.96 -0.25 -7.26
N THR A 41 -16.76 -0.59 -8.25
CA THR A 41 -16.67 -1.86 -8.96
C THR A 41 -15.40 -1.94 -9.79
N ILE A 42 -14.68 -3.05 -9.66
CA ILE A 42 -13.47 -3.34 -10.43
C ILE A 42 -13.87 -3.59 -11.89
N ALA A 43 -13.18 -2.95 -12.82
CA ALA A 43 -13.44 -3.08 -14.26
C ALA A 43 -13.01 -4.47 -14.79
N ALA A 44 -13.63 -4.91 -15.88
CA ALA A 44 -13.38 -6.20 -16.51
C ALA A 44 -11.90 -6.44 -16.89
N ALA A 45 -11.13 -5.38 -17.16
CA ALA A 45 -9.69 -5.47 -17.41
C ALA A 45 -8.93 -6.19 -16.30
N HIS A 46 -9.38 -6.06 -15.05
CA HIS A 46 -8.71 -6.55 -13.84
C HIS A 46 -9.34 -7.83 -13.28
N VAL A 47 -10.44 -8.29 -13.86
CA VAL A 47 -11.17 -9.50 -13.49
C VAL A 47 -10.44 -10.74 -14.01
N PHE A 48 -10.57 -11.85 -13.30
CA PHE A 48 -9.91 -13.10 -13.64
C PHE A 48 -10.32 -13.63 -15.02
N SER A 49 -9.40 -14.33 -15.66
CA SER A 49 -9.65 -15.07 -16.92
C SER A 49 -9.61 -16.56 -16.60
N GLY A 50 -10.75 -17.15 -16.40
CA GLY A 50 -10.89 -18.56 -16.02
C GLY A 50 -11.97 -18.73 -14.95
N MET A 51 -12.25 -19.97 -14.57
CA MET A 51 -13.25 -20.31 -13.55
C MET A 51 -14.65 -19.72 -13.85
N GLY A 52 -15.00 -19.56 -15.14
CA GLY A 52 -16.23 -18.93 -15.59
C GLY A 52 -16.16 -17.40 -15.68
N CYS A 53 -15.06 -16.78 -15.38
CA CYS A 53 -14.82 -15.36 -15.60
C CYS A 53 -14.05 -15.10 -16.89
N THR A 54 -14.34 -13.96 -17.54
CA THR A 54 -13.82 -13.60 -18.87
C THR A 54 -13.10 -12.25 -18.86
N GLY A 55 -12.54 -11.85 -17.75
CA GLY A 55 -11.76 -10.62 -17.64
C GLY A 55 -10.39 -10.75 -18.32
N SER A 56 -9.68 -9.63 -18.42
CA SER A 56 -8.34 -9.60 -19.01
C SER A 56 -7.24 -9.96 -18.02
N ASN A 57 -7.56 -10.11 -16.75
CA ASN A 57 -6.64 -10.49 -15.67
C ASN A 57 -5.40 -9.62 -15.57
N ILE A 58 -5.54 -8.32 -15.79
CA ILE A 58 -4.46 -7.34 -15.71
C ILE A 58 -4.42 -6.80 -14.29
N SER A 59 -3.29 -6.89 -13.60
CA SER A 59 -3.13 -6.23 -12.30
C SER A 59 -3.22 -4.72 -12.45
N PRO A 60 -3.94 -4.01 -11.55
CA PRO A 60 -4.07 -2.56 -11.64
C PRO A 60 -2.76 -1.84 -11.34
N ALA A 61 -2.58 -0.65 -11.90
CA ALA A 61 -1.51 0.25 -11.50
C ALA A 61 -1.74 0.71 -10.06
N LEU A 62 -0.67 0.77 -9.28
CA LEU A 62 -0.67 1.26 -7.89
C LEU A 62 0.44 2.29 -7.70
N GLU A 63 0.14 3.32 -6.94
CA GLU A 63 1.11 4.35 -6.56
C GLU A 63 0.93 4.70 -5.09
N TRP A 64 2.03 4.86 -4.34
CA TRP A 64 1.97 5.14 -2.91
C TRP A 64 2.90 6.25 -2.50
N HIS A 65 2.51 6.97 -1.44
CA HIS A 65 3.18 8.16 -0.94
C HIS A 65 3.15 8.21 0.59
N GLY A 66 4.10 8.92 1.17
CA GLY A 66 4.10 9.22 2.59
C GLY A 66 4.54 8.08 3.49
N ALA A 67 5.34 7.15 2.98
CA ALA A 67 5.89 6.07 3.78
C ALA A 67 6.76 6.61 4.94
N PRO A 68 6.80 5.90 6.09
CA PRO A 68 7.70 6.24 7.18
C PRO A 68 9.16 6.34 6.71
N VAL A 69 9.93 7.25 7.31
CA VAL A 69 11.33 7.49 6.96
C VAL A 69 12.19 6.23 7.10
N LYS A 70 11.85 5.35 8.04
CA LYS A 70 12.58 4.10 8.31
C LYS A 70 12.24 2.96 7.34
N THR A 71 11.37 3.20 6.35
CA THR A 71 10.98 2.18 5.38
C THR A 71 12.18 1.69 4.57
N LYS A 72 12.37 0.38 4.52
CA LYS A 72 13.47 -0.27 3.80
C LYS A 72 13.01 -1.08 2.60
N SER A 73 11.74 -1.49 2.56
CA SER A 73 11.12 -2.14 1.41
C SER A 73 9.60 -2.01 1.49
N TYR A 74 8.94 -2.40 0.39
CA TYR A 74 7.49 -2.50 0.33
C TYR A 74 7.04 -3.91 -0.04
N ALA A 75 5.80 -4.21 0.32
CA ALA A 75 5.09 -5.39 -0.15
C ALA A 75 3.66 -5.01 -0.55
N ILE A 76 3.07 -5.80 -1.42
CA ILE A 76 1.68 -5.64 -1.85
C ILE A 76 0.96 -6.96 -1.66
N THR A 77 -0.26 -6.90 -1.14
CA THR A 77 -1.19 -8.04 -1.15
C THR A 77 -2.54 -7.62 -1.71
N VAL A 78 -3.20 -8.56 -2.37
CA VAL A 78 -4.61 -8.45 -2.74
C VAL A 78 -5.34 -9.62 -2.12
N TYR A 79 -6.31 -9.32 -1.25
CA TYR A 79 -7.00 -10.30 -0.43
C TYR A 79 -8.51 -10.08 -0.45
N ASP A 80 -9.26 -11.16 -0.60
CA ASP A 80 -10.71 -11.22 -0.53
C ASP A 80 -11.15 -11.98 0.73
N PRO A 81 -11.62 -11.28 1.79
CA PRO A 81 -12.12 -11.93 2.99
C PRO A 81 -13.49 -12.56 2.82
N ASP A 82 -14.22 -12.22 1.76
CA ASP A 82 -15.61 -12.67 1.53
C ASP A 82 -15.68 -13.99 0.76
N ALA A 83 -14.56 -14.47 0.23
CA ALA A 83 -14.53 -15.74 -0.49
C ALA A 83 -15.04 -16.89 0.41
N PRO A 84 -15.93 -17.77 -0.11
CA PRO A 84 -16.55 -18.84 0.67
C PRO A 84 -15.58 -20.01 0.94
N THR A 85 -14.54 -19.72 1.68
CA THR A 85 -13.50 -20.66 2.11
C THR A 85 -13.30 -20.54 3.63
N GLY A 86 -12.48 -21.36 4.23
CA GLY A 86 -12.13 -21.23 5.65
C GLY A 86 -11.19 -20.06 5.97
N SER A 87 -10.61 -19.40 4.94
CA SER A 87 -9.52 -18.43 5.11
C SER A 87 -9.54 -17.27 4.10
N GLY A 88 -10.66 -17.03 3.41
CA GLY A 88 -10.73 -16.04 2.34
C GLY A 88 -9.95 -16.50 1.11
N TRP A 89 -9.47 -15.55 0.30
CA TRP A 89 -8.72 -15.86 -0.91
C TRP A 89 -7.66 -14.81 -1.18
N TRP A 90 -6.42 -15.25 -1.34
CA TRP A 90 -5.27 -14.41 -1.70
C TRP A 90 -5.12 -14.36 -3.22
N HIS A 91 -5.20 -13.15 -3.79
CA HIS A 91 -5.20 -12.90 -5.23
C HIS A 91 -3.84 -12.48 -5.78
N TRP A 92 -3.00 -11.86 -4.95
CA TRP A 92 -1.70 -11.36 -5.36
C TRP A 92 -0.82 -11.12 -4.14
N VAL A 93 0.46 -11.48 -4.23
CA VAL A 93 1.44 -11.30 -3.16
C VAL A 93 2.76 -10.88 -3.79
N VAL A 94 3.26 -9.70 -3.45
CA VAL A 94 4.56 -9.18 -3.92
C VAL A 94 5.33 -8.67 -2.71
N TYR A 95 6.58 -9.02 -2.60
CA TYR A 95 7.45 -8.53 -1.53
C TYR A 95 8.86 -8.24 -2.03
N ASN A 96 9.71 -7.69 -1.17
CA ASN A 96 11.05 -7.23 -1.54
C ASN A 96 11.05 -6.15 -2.63
N ILE A 97 10.03 -5.29 -2.64
CA ILE A 97 10.00 -4.10 -3.50
C ILE A 97 10.95 -3.07 -2.89
N PRO A 98 11.97 -2.57 -3.63
CA PRO A 98 12.92 -1.60 -3.10
C PRO A 98 12.25 -0.33 -2.56
N ALA A 99 12.79 0.26 -1.49
CA ALA A 99 12.25 1.48 -0.87
C ALA A 99 12.25 2.70 -1.81
N THR A 100 13.04 2.69 -2.86
CA THR A 100 13.10 3.74 -3.89
C THR A 100 11.94 3.66 -4.89
N VAL A 101 11.20 2.56 -4.90
CA VAL A 101 10.04 2.33 -5.78
C VAL A 101 8.78 2.80 -5.07
N THR A 102 7.98 3.64 -5.72
CA THR A 102 6.73 4.16 -5.17
C THR A 102 5.51 3.88 -6.06
N LYS A 103 5.70 3.10 -7.12
CA LYS A 103 4.61 2.72 -8.03
C LYS A 103 4.92 1.44 -8.77
N LEU A 104 3.87 0.73 -9.16
CA LEU A 104 3.91 -0.37 -10.11
C LEU A 104 2.97 -0.06 -11.29
N PRO A 105 3.37 -0.33 -12.53
CA PRO A 105 2.49 -0.16 -13.68
C PRO A 105 1.40 -1.24 -13.70
N ALA A 106 0.32 -0.99 -14.44
CA ALA A 106 -0.66 -2.01 -14.75
C ALA A 106 0.02 -3.20 -15.45
N GLY A 107 -0.41 -4.41 -15.09
CA GLY A 107 0.16 -5.64 -15.65
C GLY A 107 1.43 -6.14 -14.96
N ALA A 108 1.93 -5.46 -13.93
CA ALA A 108 3.12 -5.91 -13.19
C ALA A 108 2.97 -7.30 -12.55
N GLY A 109 1.73 -7.74 -12.30
CA GLY A 109 1.41 -9.05 -11.77
C GLY A 109 1.53 -10.21 -12.77
N ASP A 110 1.76 -9.92 -14.04
CA ASP A 110 2.08 -10.92 -15.07
C ASP A 110 3.60 -11.09 -15.15
N GLY A 111 4.10 -12.22 -14.62
CA GLY A 111 5.53 -12.50 -14.59
C GLY A 111 6.21 -12.55 -15.97
N SER A 112 5.46 -12.84 -17.03
CA SER A 112 6.00 -12.88 -18.41
C SER A 112 6.33 -11.50 -18.97
N LYS A 113 5.77 -10.43 -18.38
CA LYS A 113 6.01 -9.04 -18.80
C LYS A 113 7.24 -8.39 -18.17
N HIS A 114 7.80 -9.00 -17.13
CA HIS A 114 8.99 -8.51 -16.42
C HIS A 114 8.90 -7.02 -16.01
N LEU A 115 7.74 -6.60 -15.48
CA LEU A 115 7.48 -5.21 -15.10
C LEU A 115 7.76 -4.92 -13.62
N LEU A 116 8.05 -5.94 -12.81
CA LEU A 116 8.42 -5.73 -11.42
C LEU A 116 9.84 -5.17 -11.28
N PRO A 117 10.10 -4.34 -10.25
CA PRO A 117 11.45 -3.89 -9.93
C PRO A 117 12.38 -5.08 -9.68
N GLN A 118 13.66 -4.92 -9.99
CA GLN A 118 14.68 -5.91 -9.68
C GLN A 118 14.68 -6.23 -8.18
N GLY A 119 14.72 -7.52 -7.85
CA GLY A 119 14.70 -8.02 -6.47
C GLY A 119 13.31 -8.30 -5.92
N ALA A 120 12.25 -7.73 -6.51
CA ALA A 120 10.89 -8.01 -6.10
C ALA A 120 10.50 -9.46 -6.44
N VAL A 121 9.76 -10.09 -5.54
CA VAL A 121 9.33 -11.50 -5.65
C VAL A 121 7.80 -11.55 -5.63
N GLN A 122 7.23 -12.32 -6.54
CA GLN A 122 5.83 -12.70 -6.48
C GLN A 122 5.68 -14.01 -5.72
N GLY A 123 4.93 -13.97 -4.61
CA GLY A 123 4.60 -15.16 -3.82
C GLY A 123 3.42 -15.93 -4.42
N ASN A 124 3.21 -17.14 -3.91
CA ASN A 124 2.07 -17.96 -4.28
C ASN A 124 0.75 -17.34 -3.82
N THR A 125 -0.28 -17.52 -4.62
CA THR A 125 -1.66 -17.16 -4.32
C THR A 125 -2.50 -18.41 -4.08
N ASP A 126 -3.76 -18.23 -3.71
CA ASP A 126 -4.70 -19.35 -3.56
C ASP A 126 -5.15 -19.95 -4.91
N PHE A 127 -4.75 -19.34 -6.04
CA PHE A 127 -4.84 -20.00 -7.34
C PHE A 127 -3.80 -21.10 -7.53
N GLY A 128 -2.87 -21.27 -6.59
CA GLY A 128 -1.81 -22.29 -6.65
C GLY A 128 -0.57 -21.86 -7.43
N THR A 129 -0.51 -20.62 -7.89
CA THR A 129 0.61 -20.06 -8.66
C THR A 129 0.98 -18.68 -8.15
N ALA A 130 2.18 -18.21 -8.50
CA ALA A 130 2.57 -16.83 -8.31
C ALA A 130 1.95 -15.93 -9.39
N GLY A 131 1.83 -14.63 -9.09
CA GLY A 131 1.28 -13.64 -9.99
C GLY A 131 -0.13 -13.19 -9.61
N TYR A 132 -0.63 -12.21 -10.35
CA TYR A 132 -1.96 -11.66 -10.12
C TYR A 132 -3.05 -12.57 -10.67
N GLY A 133 -4.03 -12.89 -9.83
CA GLY A 133 -5.30 -13.45 -10.25
C GLY A 133 -6.43 -12.51 -9.83
N GLY A 134 -7.22 -12.04 -10.79
CA GLY A 134 -8.27 -11.07 -10.54
C GLY A 134 -9.50 -11.66 -9.85
N PRO A 135 -10.47 -10.81 -9.52
CA PRO A 135 -11.76 -11.23 -8.96
C PRO A 135 -12.50 -12.23 -9.84
N CYS A 136 -13.07 -13.24 -9.21
CA CYS A 136 -14.02 -14.18 -9.83
C CYS A 136 -14.91 -14.82 -8.74
N PRO A 137 -15.74 -14.02 -8.06
CA PRO A 137 -16.58 -14.53 -6.99
C PRO A 137 -17.69 -15.45 -7.55
N PRO A 138 -18.30 -16.31 -6.72
CA PRO A 138 -19.44 -17.09 -7.11
C PRO A 138 -20.57 -16.21 -7.65
N THR A 139 -21.24 -16.68 -8.70
CA THR A 139 -22.41 -16.01 -9.27
C THR A 139 -23.52 -15.90 -8.23
N GLY A 140 -24.07 -14.71 -8.07
CA GLY A 140 -25.16 -14.44 -7.14
C GLY A 140 -24.73 -14.03 -5.73
N ASP A 141 -23.45 -14.10 -5.40
CA ASP A 141 -22.95 -13.53 -4.14
C ASP A 141 -23.13 -12.01 -4.14
N LYS A 142 -23.28 -11.45 -2.94
CA LYS A 142 -23.11 -10.01 -2.79
C LYS A 142 -21.70 -9.62 -3.27
N PRO A 143 -21.48 -8.40 -3.77
CA PRO A 143 -20.15 -7.99 -4.18
C PRO A 143 -19.11 -8.24 -3.07
N HIS A 144 -18.03 -8.92 -3.44
CA HIS A 144 -16.90 -9.14 -2.54
C HIS A 144 -16.03 -7.89 -2.42
N HIS A 145 -15.30 -7.78 -1.32
CA HIS A 145 -14.36 -6.69 -1.03
C HIS A 145 -12.94 -7.16 -1.33
N TYR A 146 -12.28 -6.47 -2.25
CA TYR A 146 -10.90 -6.79 -2.62
C TYR A 146 -9.98 -5.76 -2.02
N HIS A 147 -9.15 -6.20 -1.07
CA HIS A 147 -8.23 -5.36 -0.30
C HIS A 147 -6.88 -5.32 -0.99
N PHE A 148 -6.60 -4.20 -1.65
CA PHE A 148 -5.30 -3.89 -2.26
C PHE A 148 -4.48 -3.14 -1.22
N THR A 149 -3.52 -3.80 -0.59
CA THR A 149 -2.76 -3.24 0.53
C THR A 149 -1.29 -3.10 0.17
N VAL A 150 -0.72 -1.92 0.43
CA VAL A 150 0.72 -1.68 0.35
C VAL A 150 1.26 -1.60 1.78
N PHE A 151 2.30 -2.37 2.06
CA PHE A 151 2.99 -2.42 3.34
C PHE A 151 4.34 -1.72 3.24
N ALA A 152 4.63 -0.81 4.15
CA ALA A 152 5.96 -0.26 4.35
C ALA A 152 6.66 -1.04 5.44
N LEU A 153 7.83 -1.64 5.14
CA LEU A 153 8.50 -2.59 6.01
C LEU A 153 9.83 -2.03 6.54
N ASP A 154 10.21 -2.46 7.74
CA ASP A 154 11.45 -2.10 8.41
C ASP A 154 12.66 -2.95 7.99
N THR A 155 12.46 -3.88 7.07
CA THR A 155 13.53 -4.73 6.51
C THR A 155 13.61 -4.54 4.99
N ASP A 156 14.81 -4.60 4.43
CA ASP A 156 15.03 -4.49 2.99
C ASP A 156 14.70 -5.78 2.24
N LYS A 157 14.70 -6.92 2.94
CA LYS A 157 14.42 -8.23 2.36
C LYS A 157 13.74 -9.15 3.37
N LEU A 158 12.67 -9.79 2.93
CA LEU A 158 12.10 -10.95 3.62
C LEU A 158 12.78 -12.20 3.09
N ASP A 159 13.47 -12.92 3.98
CA ASP A 159 14.14 -14.18 3.65
C ASP A 159 13.19 -15.34 3.92
N ILE A 160 12.29 -15.57 2.97
CA ILE A 160 11.27 -16.62 3.04
C ILE A 160 11.34 -17.52 1.81
N PRO A 161 11.01 -18.82 1.93
CA PRO A 161 11.00 -19.73 0.78
C PRO A 161 10.03 -19.26 -0.30
N VAL A 162 10.42 -19.41 -1.58
CA VAL A 162 9.52 -19.09 -2.72
C VAL A 162 8.28 -19.98 -2.72
N SER A 163 8.34 -21.15 -2.10
CA SER A 163 7.21 -22.06 -1.90
C SER A 163 6.25 -21.66 -0.77
N ALA A 164 6.57 -20.60 -0.02
CA ALA A 164 5.75 -20.15 1.10
C ALA A 164 4.32 -19.83 0.65
N THR A 165 3.35 -20.13 1.52
CA THR A 165 1.95 -19.74 1.31
C THR A 165 1.77 -18.24 1.46
N ALA A 166 0.71 -17.68 0.92
CA ALA A 166 0.36 -16.28 1.13
C ALA A 166 0.16 -15.95 2.62
N ALA A 167 -0.43 -16.87 3.38
CA ALA A 167 -0.58 -16.71 4.83
C ALA A 167 0.78 -16.65 5.55
N TYR A 168 1.75 -17.46 5.14
CA TYR A 168 3.10 -17.41 5.69
C TYR A 168 3.80 -16.07 5.37
N VAL A 169 3.65 -15.57 4.15
CA VAL A 169 4.14 -14.23 3.78
C VAL A 169 3.48 -13.18 4.67
N GLY A 170 2.15 -13.22 4.82
CA GLY A 170 1.40 -12.30 5.67
C GLY A 170 1.86 -12.29 7.13
N PHE A 171 2.21 -13.44 7.68
CA PHE A 171 2.80 -13.55 9.01
C PHE A 171 4.12 -12.77 9.12
N ASN A 172 4.99 -12.88 8.13
CA ASN A 172 6.24 -12.13 8.08
C ASN A 172 6.01 -10.63 7.85
N LEU A 173 5.03 -10.26 7.02
CA LEU A 173 4.66 -8.85 6.83
C LEU A 173 4.22 -8.23 8.15
N HIS A 174 3.39 -8.93 8.92
CA HIS A 174 2.94 -8.45 10.22
C HIS A 174 4.11 -8.15 11.18
N ALA A 175 5.14 -8.98 11.18
CA ALA A 175 6.32 -8.80 12.04
C ALA A 175 7.17 -7.56 11.67
N HIS A 176 7.10 -7.08 10.43
CA HIS A 176 7.98 -6.03 9.89
C HIS A 176 7.26 -4.75 9.44
N THR A 177 5.94 -4.69 9.57
CA THR A 177 5.15 -3.55 9.09
C THR A 177 5.33 -2.31 9.98
N LEU A 178 5.78 -1.22 9.37
CA LEU A 178 5.80 0.12 9.95
C LEU A 178 4.47 0.85 9.71
N ALA A 179 3.92 0.73 8.51
CA ALA A 179 2.67 1.33 8.10
C ALA A 179 2.08 0.57 6.92
N LYS A 180 0.78 0.69 6.73
CA LYS A 180 0.08 0.14 5.56
C LYS A 180 -0.93 1.13 5.01
N ALA A 181 -1.15 1.08 3.70
CA ALA A 181 -2.15 1.86 2.98
C ALA A 181 -2.99 0.91 2.12
N GLU A 182 -4.27 1.20 1.95
CA GLU A 182 -5.20 0.25 1.36
C GLU A 182 -6.24 0.93 0.48
N ILE A 183 -6.57 0.28 -0.64
CA ILE A 183 -7.78 0.53 -1.43
C ILE A 183 -8.65 -0.72 -1.32
N VAL A 184 -9.91 -0.56 -0.93
CA VAL A 184 -10.91 -1.62 -0.96
C VAL A 184 -11.85 -1.35 -2.12
N ALA A 185 -11.82 -2.21 -3.13
CA ALA A 185 -12.69 -2.14 -4.30
C ALA A 185 -13.62 -3.35 -4.34
N LEU A 186 -14.70 -3.27 -5.10
CA LEU A 186 -15.79 -4.25 -5.11
C LEU A 186 -15.88 -4.99 -6.43
N TYR A 187 -16.29 -6.23 -6.39
CA TYR A 187 -16.72 -6.96 -7.58
C TYR A 187 -17.74 -8.05 -7.24
N GLY A 188 -18.76 -8.17 -8.07
CA GLY A 188 -19.77 -9.22 -8.01
C GLY A 188 -20.26 -9.58 -9.42
N ARG A 189 -20.94 -10.70 -9.56
CA ARG A 189 -21.46 -11.17 -10.85
C ARG A 189 -22.73 -12.01 -10.73
#